data_3fd375c7b18fd4bf6336af71cb10f3b9
#
_entry.id   3fd375c7b18fd4bf6336af71cb10f3b9
#
_cell.length_a   1.000
_cell.length_b   1.000
_cell.length_c   1.000
_cell.angle_alpha   90.00
_cell.angle_beta   90.00
_cell.angle_gamma   90.00
#
_symmetry.space_group_name_H-M   'P 1'
#
loop_
_entity.id
_entity.type
_entity.pdbx_description
1 polymer ?
#
loop_
_entity_poly.entity_id
_entity_poly.type
_entity_poly.pdbx_seq_one_letter_code
_entity_poly.pdbx_strand_id
1 'polypeptide(L)'
;MSLPNLAEEETMESKPPLESDSRWITTYELRDLPPSSMKRFDRKANRILLANIDNQIFAVDDTCTHEDASLSTGSLKDDLVKCPLHGSRFCVRDGRALEEPAETSLKCYPTRVRKGNVEVYI
;
A
#
# COMPACT_ATOMS: atom_id res chain seq x y z
N MET A 1 18.48 30.79 -0.53
CA MET A 1 17.33 30.11 -0.55
C MET A 1 17.55 28.67 -0.68
N SER A 2 16.78 28.00 -0.09
CA SER A 2 17.03 26.65 -0.06
C SER A 2 16.41 25.98 -1.19
N LEU A 3 17.02 24.99 -1.61
CA LEU A 3 16.52 24.23 -2.65
C LEU A 3 15.64 23.20 -2.18
N PRO A 4 14.76 22.78 -2.99
CA PRO A 4 13.97 21.65 -2.68
C PRO A 4 14.87 20.52 -2.34
N ASN A 5 14.48 19.81 -1.43
CA ASN A 5 15.23 18.70 -1.04
C ASN A 5 14.93 17.53 -1.89
N LEU A 6 15.67 17.41 -2.91
CA LEU A 6 15.36 16.38 -3.87
C LEU A 6 15.48 15.01 -3.30
N ALA A 7 16.33 14.84 -2.32
CA ALA A 7 16.50 13.54 -1.77
C ALA A 7 15.28 13.04 -1.07
N GLU A 8 14.42 13.92 -0.64
CA GLU A 8 13.23 13.48 0.03
C GLU A 8 12.21 12.97 -0.93
N GLU A 9 12.38 13.22 -2.19
CA GLU A 9 11.34 12.89 -3.10
C GLU A 9 11.66 11.78 -4.00
N GLU A 10 12.85 11.29 -3.90
CA GLU A 10 13.22 10.38 -4.88
C GLU A 10 12.92 8.99 -4.58
N THR A 11 12.41 8.67 -3.43
CA THR A 11 12.23 7.32 -3.13
C THR A 11 10.99 6.82 -3.78
N MET A 12 11.03 5.70 -4.21
CA MET A 12 10.05 4.80 -4.67
C MET A 12 8.68 5.31 -4.83
N GLU A 13 8.50 6.39 -5.47
CA GLU A 13 7.18 6.87 -5.58
C GLU A 13 6.57 6.52 -6.91
N SER A 14 5.29 6.30 -6.92
CA SER A 14 4.54 6.17 -8.13
C SER A 14 4.24 7.55 -8.63
N LYS A 15 3.63 7.67 -9.79
CA LYS A 15 3.42 8.95 -10.37
C LYS A 15 2.07 9.52 -10.06
N PRO A 16 1.93 10.42 -9.11
CA PRO A 16 0.64 11.06 -8.84
C PRO A 16 0.45 12.25 -9.76
N PRO A 17 -0.73 12.79 -9.80
CA PRO A 17 -0.97 14.04 -10.50
C PRO A 17 -0.12 15.14 -9.90
N LEU A 18 0.30 16.06 -10.72
CA LEU A 18 1.29 17.01 -10.32
C LEU A 18 0.85 17.96 -9.26
N GLU A 19 -0.36 18.37 -9.29
CA GLU A 19 -0.71 19.50 -8.50
C GLU A 19 -1.21 19.16 -7.14
N SER A 20 -1.08 17.97 -6.71
CA SER A 20 -1.85 17.62 -5.58
C SER A 20 -1.09 17.15 -4.39
N ASP A 21 -0.26 17.99 -3.84
CA ASP A 21 0.45 17.63 -2.65
C ASP A 21 -0.47 17.40 -1.49
N SER A 22 -1.58 18.10 -1.43
CA SER A 22 -2.47 17.96 -0.28
C SER A 22 -3.12 16.60 -0.22
N ARG A 23 -3.01 15.81 -1.24
CA ARG A 23 -3.59 14.47 -1.21
C ARG A 23 -2.63 13.41 -0.75
N TRP A 24 -1.42 13.77 -0.44
CA TRP A 24 -0.47 12.84 0.16
C TRP A 24 -0.75 12.79 1.64
N ILE A 25 -1.04 11.60 2.13
CA ILE A 25 -1.41 11.40 3.52
C ILE A 25 -0.31 10.65 4.23
N THR A 26 0.17 11.18 5.33
CA THR A 26 1.17 10.51 6.13
C THR A 26 0.50 9.39 6.91
N THR A 27 1.10 8.21 6.84
CA THR A 27 0.54 7.04 7.51
C THR A 27 1.40 6.65 8.70
N TYR A 28 2.35 5.74 8.50
CA TYR A 28 3.20 5.24 9.56
C TYR A 28 4.64 5.62 9.30
N GLU A 29 5.47 5.54 10.33
CA GLU A 29 6.89 5.69 10.10
C GLU A 29 7.41 4.43 9.42
N LEU A 30 8.39 4.62 8.56
CA LEU A 30 8.92 3.49 7.82
C LEU A 30 9.45 2.41 8.75
N ARG A 31 10.04 2.78 9.88
CA ARG A 31 10.58 1.81 10.80
C ARG A 31 9.50 0.93 11.40
N ASP A 32 8.24 1.38 11.37
CA ASP A 32 7.14 0.57 11.87
C ASP A 32 6.59 -0.36 10.82
N LEU A 33 7.16 -0.33 9.62
CA LEU A 33 6.74 -1.20 8.54
C LEU A 33 7.98 -1.85 7.93
N PRO A 34 8.59 -2.79 8.65
CA PRO A 34 9.83 -3.42 8.17
C PRO A 34 9.57 -4.32 6.97
N PRO A 35 10.63 -4.73 6.28
CA PRO A 35 10.45 -5.60 5.11
C PRO A 35 9.66 -6.85 5.45
N SER A 36 8.85 -7.27 4.52
CA SER A 36 7.99 -8.45 4.64
C SER A 36 6.90 -8.28 5.68
N SER A 37 6.47 -7.04 5.90
CA SER A 37 5.37 -6.78 6.83
C SER A 37 4.30 -5.99 6.15
N MET A 38 3.12 -5.96 6.75
CA MET A 38 2.02 -5.18 6.25
C MET A 38 1.25 -4.58 7.42
N LYS A 39 0.59 -3.45 7.16
CA LYS A 39 -0.23 -2.76 8.16
C LYS A 39 -1.42 -2.15 7.49
N ARG A 40 -2.51 -2.08 8.22
CA ARG A 40 -3.72 -1.45 7.73
C ARG A 40 -3.73 0.01 8.15
N PHE A 41 -4.18 0.86 7.27
CA PHE A 41 -4.33 2.28 7.53
C PHE A 41 -5.71 2.71 7.06
N ASP A 42 -6.51 3.25 7.97
CA ASP A 42 -7.85 3.69 7.64
C ASP A 42 -7.91 5.21 7.62
N ARG A 43 -8.60 5.75 6.62
CA ARG A 43 -8.85 7.17 6.58
C ARG A 43 -10.20 7.38 5.94
N LYS A 44 -11.13 7.88 6.73
CA LYS A 44 -12.50 8.08 6.26
C LYS A 44 -13.02 6.77 5.72
N ALA A 45 -13.49 6.73 4.51
CA ALA A 45 -14.03 5.49 3.96
C ALA A 45 -12.98 4.60 3.34
N ASN A 46 -11.73 5.04 3.31
CA ASN A 46 -10.68 4.24 2.69
C ASN A 46 -10.02 3.33 3.69
N ARG A 47 -9.91 2.06 3.35
CA ARG A 47 -9.18 1.09 4.13
C ARG A 47 -8.04 0.62 3.25
N ILE A 48 -6.83 0.88 3.68
CA ILE A 48 -5.67 0.65 2.85
C ILE A 48 -4.72 -0.31 3.53
N LEU A 49 -4.19 -1.24 2.76
CA LEU A 49 -3.16 -2.14 3.21
C LEU A 49 -1.83 -1.64 2.69
N LEU A 50 -0.91 -1.38 3.61
CA LEU A 50 0.44 -0.98 3.26
C LEU A 50 1.35 -2.17 3.45
N ALA A 51 2.20 -2.45 2.47
CA ALA A 51 3.10 -3.59 2.55
C ALA A 51 4.50 -3.15 2.15
N ASN A 52 5.48 -3.68 2.87
CA ASN A 52 6.88 -3.45 2.55
C ASN A 52 7.45 -4.72 1.97
N ILE A 53 7.79 -4.68 0.67
CA ILE A 53 8.35 -5.81 -0.04
C ILE A 53 9.75 -5.41 -0.47
N ASP A 54 10.75 -5.98 0.17
CA ASP A 54 12.15 -5.70 -0.17
C ASP A 54 12.45 -4.20 -0.13
N ASN A 55 11.92 -3.52 0.88
CA ASN A 55 12.12 -2.09 1.10
C ASN A 55 11.40 -1.21 0.10
N GLN A 56 10.46 -1.76 -0.63
CA GLN A 56 9.57 -0.98 -1.47
C GLN A 56 8.18 -1.02 -0.86
N ILE A 57 7.51 0.11 -0.85
CA ILE A 57 6.21 0.21 -0.19
C ILE A 57 5.13 0.19 -1.24
N PHE A 58 4.13 -0.65 -0.99
CA PHE A 58 2.97 -0.75 -1.87
C PHE A 58 1.71 -0.53 -1.06
N ALA A 59 0.71 0.06 -1.67
CA ALA A 59 -0.56 0.32 -1.02
C ALA A 59 -1.69 -0.15 -1.92
N VAL A 60 -2.56 -0.98 -1.36
CA VAL A 60 -3.72 -1.49 -2.09
C VAL A 60 -4.91 -1.40 -1.14
N ASP A 61 -6.11 -1.55 -1.70
CA ASP A 61 -7.28 -1.63 -0.84
C ASP A 61 -7.13 -2.80 0.11
N ASP A 62 -7.56 -2.61 1.34
CA ASP A 62 -7.47 -3.67 2.33
C ASP A 62 -8.65 -4.64 2.23
N THR A 63 -9.71 -4.27 1.55
CA THR A 63 -10.89 -5.12 1.47
C THR A 63 -10.77 -6.06 0.29
N CYS A 64 -10.95 -7.35 0.56
CA CYS A 64 -10.90 -8.37 -0.48
C CYS A 64 -12.01 -8.09 -1.50
N THR A 65 -11.70 -8.23 -2.79
CA THR A 65 -12.69 -7.93 -3.81
C THR A 65 -13.76 -9.00 -3.91
N HIS A 66 -13.51 -10.16 -3.34
CA HIS A 66 -14.49 -11.24 -3.36
C HIS A 66 -15.51 -11.06 -2.22
N GLU A 67 -15.07 -10.57 -1.08
CA GLU A 67 -15.95 -10.45 0.05
C GLU A 67 -15.43 -9.38 1.00
N ASP A 68 -16.20 -9.02 2.00
CA ASP A 68 -15.85 -7.91 2.89
C ASP A 68 -14.94 -8.42 4.00
N ALA A 69 -13.73 -8.77 3.63
CA ALA A 69 -12.73 -9.26 4.57
C ALA A 69 -11.51 -8.36 4.51
N SER A 70 -10.88 -8.14 5.66
CA SER A 70 -9.68 -7.33 5.74
C SER A 70 -8.47 -8.18 5.37
N LEU A 71 -7.79 -7.82 4.29
CA LEU A 71 -6.64 -8.58 3.84
C LEU A 71 -5.48 -8.48 4.81
N SER A 72 -5.38 -7.38 5.54
CA SER A 72 -4.28 -7.22 6.49
C SER A 72 -4.39 -8.18 7.67
N THR A 73 -5.54 -8.82 7.88
CA THR A 73 -5.66 -9.84 8.90
C THR A 73 -5.31 -11.22 8.35
N GLY A 74 -5.02 -11.32 7.08
CA GLY A 74 -4.57 -12.57 6.49
C GLY A 74 -3.06 -12.69 6.59
N SER A 75 -2.44 -13.18 5.55
CA SER A 75 -1.00 -13.40 5.58
C SER A 75 -0.34 -12.79 4.35
N LEU A 76 0.92 -12.43 4.52
CA LEU A 76 1.72 -11.88 3.45
C LEU A 76 2.90 -12.81 3.25
N LYS A 77 3.09 -13.28 2.02
CA LYS A 77 4.23 -14.09 1.70
C LYS A 77 4.81 -13.57 0.41
N ASP A 78 6.06 -13.16 0.44
CA ASP A 78 6.70 -12.49 -0.69
C ASP A 78 5.85 -11.26 -1.05
N ASP A 79 5.34 -11.16 -2.26
CA ASP A 79 4.51 -10.02 -2.64
C ASP A 79 3.02 -10.40 -2.76
N LEU A 80 2.63 -11.52 -2.14
CA LEU A 80 1.26 -11.99 -2.21
C LEU A 80 0.58 -11.89 -0.86
N VAL A 81 -0.58 -11.27 -0.85
CA VAL A 81 -1.40 -11.23 0.35
C VAL A 81 -2.57 -12.19 0.17
N LYS A 82 -2.85 -12.95 1.21
CA LYS A 82 -3.89 -13.98 1.16
C LYS A 82 -5.06 -13.60 2.05
N CYS A 83 -6.24 -13.63 1.46
CA CYS A 83 -7.47 -13.34 2.18
C CYS A 83 -7.70 -14.41 3.25
N PRO A 84 -8.03 -14.01 4.49
CA PRO A 84 -8.15 -14.97 5.57
C PRO A 84 -9.37 -15.87 5.46
N LEU A 85 -10.37 -15.49 4.67
CA LEU A 85 -11.59 -16.29 4.65
C LEU A 85 -11.56 -17.41 3.65
N HIS A 86 -11.30 -17.12 2.37
CA HIS A 86 -11.36 -18.17 1.36
C HIS A 86 -10.06 -18.34 0.61
N GLY A 87 -9.00 -17.67 1.05
CA GLY A 87 -7.68 -17.95 0.51
C GLY A 87 -7.34 -17.30 -0.82
N SER A 88 -8.17 -16.37 -1.28
CA SER A 88 -7.80 -15.64 -2.50
C SER A 88 -6.48 -14.92 -2.29
N ARG A 89 -5.66 -14.86 -3.31
CA ARG A 89 -4.38 -14.18 -3.23
C ARG A 89 -4.31 -13.04 -4.22
N PHE A 90 -3.67 -11.97 -3.76
CA PHE A 90 -3.49 -10.78 -4.59
C PHE A 90 -2.04 -10.37 -4.54
N CYS A 91 -1.54 -9.87 -5.66
CA CYS A 91 -0.20 -9.31 -5.71
C CYS A 91 -0.27 -7.88 -5.21
N VAL A 92 0.49 -7.55 -4.16
CA VAL A 92 0.42 -6.19 -3.61
C VAL A 92 1.12 -5.18 -4.50
N ARG A 93 1.95 -5.62 -5.46
CA ARG A 93 2.64 -4.70 -6.33
C ARG A 93 1.69 -4.04 -7.32
N ASP A 94 0.71 -4.78 -7.80
CA ASP A 94 -0.19 -4.26 -8.81
C ASP A 94 -1.66 -4.57 -8.54
N GLY A 95 -1.96 -5.24 -7.45
CA GLY A 95 -3.34 -5.49 -7.06
C GLY A 95 -3.99 -6.67 -7.76
N ARG A 96 -3.28 -7.38 -8.65
CA ARG A 96 -3.90 -8.45 -9.41
C ARG A 96 -4.41 -9.58 -8.53
N ALA A 97 -5.60 -10.06 -8.84
CA ALA A 97 -6.12 -11.25 -8.20
C ALA A 97 -5.48 -12.46 -8.89
N LEU A 98 -4.84 -13.30 -8.11
CA LEU A 98 -4.11 -14.44 -8.68
C LEU A 98 -4.82 -15.76 -8.50
N GLU A 99 -5.72 -15.85 -7.53
CA GLU A 99 -6.39 -17.12 -7.28
C GLU A 99 -7.83 -16.89 -6.94
N GLU A 100 -8.67 -17.79 -7.40
CA GLU A 100 -10.06 -17.76 -7.06
C GLU A 100 -10.22 -17.95 -5.57
N PRO A 101 -11.32 -17.48 -5.00
CA PRO A 101 -12.50 -17.00 -5.73
C PRO A 101 -12.45 -15.55 -6.17
N ALA A 102 -11.45 -14.79 -5.82
CA ALA A 102 -11.40 -13.40 -6.24
C ALA A 102 -10.95 -13.31 -7.68
N GLU A 103 -11.62 -12.50 -8.46
CA GLU A 103 -11.28 -12.30 -9.84
C GLU A 103 -11.00 -10.84 -10.17
N THR A 104 -11.42 -9.94 -9.31
CA THR A 104 -11.27 -8.50 -9.55
C THR A 104 -10.04 -8.00 -8.82
N SER A 105 -9.25 -7.18 -9.50
CA SER A 105 -8.04 -6.62 -8.90
C SER A 105 -8.34 -5.62 -7.81
N LEU A 106 -7.41 -5.47 -6.88
CA LEU A 106 -7.49 -4.45 -5.85
C LEU A 106 -7.07 -3.11 -6.42
N LYS A 107 -7.67 -2.05 -5.90
CA LYS A 107 -7.23 -0.72 -6.26
C LYS A 107 -5.87 -0.46 -5.62
N CYS A 108 -4.97 0.15 -6.36
CA CYS A 108 -3.64 0.50 -5.89
C CYS A 108 -3.55 2.00 -5.67
N TYR A 109 -2.69 2.40 -4.75
CA TYR A 109 -2.49 3.81 -4.43
C TYR A 109 -1.01 4.13 -4.55
N PRO A 110 -0.65 5.29 -5.09
CA PRO A 110 0.75 5.70 -5.12
C PRO A 110 1.29 5.86 -3.71
N THR A 111 2.56 5.54 -3.53
CA THR A 111 3.22 5.67 -2.24
C THR A 111 4.54 6.39 -2.41
N ARG A 112 5.03 6.95 -1.32
CA ARG A 112 6.38 7.49 -1.27
C ARG A 112 6.82 7.52 0.19
N VAL A 113 8.12 7.65 0.39
CA VAL A 113 8.67 7.77 1.72
C VAL A 113 9.33 9.14 1.81
N ARG A 114 8.95 9.95 2.79
CA ARG A 114 9.52 11.27 2.99
C ARG A 114 9.84 11.45 4.44
N LYS A 115 11.10 11.81 4.71
CA LYS A 115 11.55 12.08 6.07
C LYS A 115 11.21 10.94 7.00
N GLY A 116 11.38 9.72 6.50
CA GLY A 116 11.15 8.54 7.32
C GLY A 116 9.70 8.14 7.48
N ASN A 117 8.78 8.83 6.81
CA ASN A 117 7.35 8.49 6.92
C ASN A 117 6.85 7.94 5.61
N VAL A 118 5.98 6.97 5.71
CA VAL A 118 5.30 6.39 4.56
C VAL A 118 4.08 7.24 4.25
N GLU A 119 3.98 7.71 3.02
CA GLU A 119 2.85 8.50 2.58
C GLU A 119 2.12 7.81 1.45
N VAL A 120 0.83 8.00 1.42
CA VAL A 120 0.00 7.39 0.39
C VAL A 120 -0.86 8.50 -0.24
N TYR A 121 -1.06 8.39 -1.54
CA TYR A 121 -1.86 9.37 -2.28
C TYR A 121 -3.28 8.85 -2.41
N ILE A 122 -4.19 9.55 -1.79
CA ILE A 122 -5.59 9.11 -1.78
C ILE A 122 -6.49 10.09 -2.51
#